data_c791c0810e5f9f6fce9d7843f5631bda
#
_entry.id   c791c0810e5f9f6fce9d7843f5631bda
#
_cell.length_a   1.000
_cell.length_b   1.000
_cell.length_c   1.000
_cell.angle_alpha   90.00
_cell.angle_beta   90.00
_cell.angle_gamma   90.00
#
_symmetry.space_group_name_H-M   'P 1'
#
loop_
_entity.id
_entity.type
_entity.pdbx_description
1 polymer ?
#
loop_
_entity_poly.entity_id
_entity_poly.type
_entity_poly.pdbx_seq_one_letter_code
_entity_poly.pdbx_strand_id
1 'polypeptide(L)'
;LIDFDITISKKDSTDTLLSVYQPELKKDIRRKYRSGEITMKEYLQTGIESLNITKEEFLETLKLVGIDETFVDFVKSGIEFKIVSAGTKLNIAGVLRNYGIDLNEDEIISNDIKFDENKITVSFPYLDKEQYYGVDKKEAVQKYKDEGYTVYFVGDGPSDYRAIEVADFSFIRTGTRAIKFCQENEIDFFEFENFDEILDYLKKQESK
;
A
#
# COMPACT_ATOMS: atom_id res chain seq x y z
N LEU A 1 -3.36 -8.29 -6.84
CA LEU A 1 -2.54 -7.65 -5.79
C LEU A 1 -2.89 -6.18 -5.71
N ILE A 2 -3.11 -5.65 -4.50
CA ILE A 2 -3.62 -4.29 -4.31
C ILE A 2 -2.68 -3.53 -3.37
N ASP A 3 -2.21 -2.35 -3.79
CA ASP A 3 -1.52 -1.41 -2.90
C ASP A 3 -2.50 -0.80 -1.88
N PHE A 4 -1.97 -0.29 -0.76
CA PHE A 4 -2.81 0.21 0.32
C PHE A 4 -2.90 1.73 0.38
N ASP A 5 -1.78 2.40 0.65
CA ASP A 5 -1.77 3.85 0.88
C ASP A 5 -2.07 4.62 -0.41
N ILE A 6 -3.09 5.51 -0.38
CA ILE A 6 -3.61 6.28 -1.53
C ILE A 6 -4.29 5.41 -2.61
N THR A 7 -4.22 4.09 -2.51
CA THR A 7 -4.94 3.16 -3.40
C THR A 7 -6.24 2.68 -2.77
N ILE A 8 -6.20 1.98 -1.63
CA ILE A 8 -7.38 1.65 -0.81
C ILE A 8 -7.69 2.81 0.13
N SER A 9 -6.67 3.33 0.79
CA SER A 9 -6.83 4.42 1.76
C SER A 9 -6.89 5.80 1.09
N LYS A 10 -7.63 6.73 1.73
CA LYS A 10 -7.76 8.13 1.27
C LYS A 10 -6.55 8.99 1.63
N LYS A 11 -5.75 8.55 2.61
CA LYS A 11 -4.55 9.23 3.08
C LYS A 11 -3.45 8.20 3.32
N ASP A 12 -2.20 8.60 3.15
CA ASP A 12 -1.06 7.80 3.57
C ASP A 12 -1.10 7.62 5.09
N SER A 13 -1.04 6.36 5.53
CA SER A 13 -1.20 5.98 6.93
C SER A 13 0.00 6.40 7.79
N THR A 14 1.22 6.24 7.27
CA THR A 14 2.45 6.70 7.93
C THR A 14 2.50 8.22 8.02
N ASP A 15 2.20 8.90 6.92
CA ASP A 15 2.11 10.36 6.88
C ASP A 15 1.06 10.92 7.85
N THR A 16 -0.03 10.19 8.08
CA THR A 16 -1.09 10.58 9.03
C THR A 16 -0.56 10.52 10.45
N LEU A 17 0.08 9.42 10.85
CA LEU A 17 0.72 9.28 12.16
C LEU A 17 1.76 10.39 12.40
N LEU A 18 2.65 10.60 11.44
CA LEU A 18 3.68 11.64 11.53
C LEU A 18 3.10 13.05 11.59
N SER A 19 1.98 13.30 10.94
CA SER A 19 1.30 14.62 10.99
C SER A 19 0.82 14.95 12.41
N VAL A 20 0.41 13.93 13.17
CA VAL A 20 -0.10 14.10 14.54
C VAL A 20 1.05 14.24 15.53
N TYR A 21 2.04 13.37 15.46
CA TYR A 21 3.04 13.22 16.52
C TYR A 21 4.40 13.84 16.19
N GLN A 22 4.79 13.90 14.93
CA GLN A 22 6.13 14.32 14.48
C GLN A 22 6.09 15.23 13.23
N PRO A 23 5.30 16.33 13.22
CA PRO A 23 5.07 17.12 12.01
C PRO A 23 6.33 17.75 11.43
N GLU A 24 7.30 18.17 12.25
CA GLU A 24 8.56 18.75 11.76
C GLU A 24 9.51 17.68 11.20
N LEU A 25 9.62 16.53 11.88
CA LEU A 25 10.37 15.39 11.32
C LEU A 25 9.78 14.94 9.99
N LYS A 26 8.44 14.84 9.90
CA LYS A 26 7.75 14.52 8.64
C LYS A 26 8.18 15.43 7.50
N LYS A 27 8.22 16.75 7.72
CA LYS A 27 8.64 17.72 6.69
C LYS A 27 10.09 17.46 6.24
N ASP A 28 11.00 17.20 7.17
CA ASP A 28 12.41 16.97 6.86
C ASP A 28 12.63 15.65 6.10
N ILE A 29 12.13 14.51 6.62
CA ILE A 29 12.32 13.22 5.97
C ILE A 29 11.59 13.14 4.61
N ARG A 30 10.43 13.81 4.48
CA ARG A 30 9.71 13.89 3.20
C ARG A 30 10.49 14.69 2.17
N ARG A 31 11.15 15.79 2.58
CA ARG A 31 12.05 16.54 1.72
C ARG A 31 13.22 15.66 1.27
N LYS A 32 13.87 14.97 2.20
CA LYS A 32 15.01 14.07 1.92
C LYS A 32 14.62 12.92 0.99
N TYR A 33 13.46 12.31 1.21
CA TYR A 33 12.96 11.27 0.33
C TYR A 33 12.71 11.80 -1.10
N ARG A 34 12.10 12.97 -1.23
CA ARG A 34 11.83 13.59 -2.54
C ARG A 34 13.08 14.00 -3.29
N SER A 35 14.14 14.35 -2.60
CA SER A 35 15.44 14.69 -3.20
C SER A 35 16.31 13.44 -3.47
N GLY A 36 15.87 12.25 -3.05
CA GLY A 36 16.64 11.02 -3.17
C GLY A 36 17.78 10.89 -2.15
N GLU A 37 17.81 11.74 -1.12
CA GLU A 37 18.80 11.65 -0.03
C GLU A 37 18.57 10.42 0.87
N ILE A 38 17.33 9.97 1.00
CA ILE A 38 16.94 8.76 1.70
C ILE A 38 16.01 7.91 0.85
N THR A 39 16.01 6.62 1.08
CA THR A 39 15.13 5.63 0.46
C THR A 39 13.72 5.66 1.09
N MET A 40 12.75 5.01 0.45
CA MET A 40 11.42 4.82 1.04
C MET A 40 11.48 3.97 2.31
N LYS A 41 12.32 2.93 2.32
CA LYS A 41 12.61 2.12 3.51
C LYS A 41 13.07 2.99 4.68
N GLU A 42 14.06 3.87 4.43
CA GLU A 42 14.58 4.78 5.47
C GLU A 42 13.56 5.81 5.91
N TYR A 43 12.71 6.28 4.98
CA TYR A 43 11.58 7.16 5.29
C TYR A 43 10.62 6.48 6.27
N LEU A 44 10.16 5.27 5.96
CA LEU A 44 9.26 4.49 6.81
C LEU A 44 9.89 4.22 8.17
N GLN A 45 11.12 3.69 8.17
CA GLN A 45 11.82 3.31 9.40
C GLN A 45 12.02 4.52 10.32
N THR A 46 12.62 5.59 9.80
CA THR A 46 12.87 6.81 10.57
C THR A 46 11.57 7.41 11.12
N GLY A 47 10.53 7.44 10.28
CA GLY A 47 9.23 7.97 10.67
C GLY A 47 8.58 7.17 11.80
N ILE A 48 8.40 5.87 11.60
CA ILE A 48 7.71 5.00 12.56
C ILE A 48 8.51 4.84 13.86
N GLU A 49 9.83 4.65 13.78
CA GLU A 49 10.68 4.47 14.96
C GLU A 49 10.85 5.75 15.78
N SER A 50 10.53 6.93 15.21
CA SER A 50 10.52 8.21 15.94
C SER A 50 9.31 8.39 16.85
N LEU A 51 8.26 7.60 16.67
CA LEU A 51 7.05 7.69 17.45
C LEU A 51 7.29 7.13 18.86
N ASN A 52 6.94 7.92 19.88
CA ASN A 52 6.99 7.51 21.29
C ASN A 52 5.55 7.52 21.83
N ILE A 53 4.77 6.53 21.38
CA ILE A 53 3.34 6.40 21.67
C ILE A 53 2.99 4.94 21.95
N THR A 54 1.90 4.72 22.65
CA THR A 54 1.34 3.40 22.89
C THR A 54 0.73 2.81 21.62
N LYS A 55 0.53 1.50 21.61
CA LYS A 55 -0.17 0.82 20.52
C LYS A 55 -1.63 1.31 20.37
N GLU A 56 -2.27 1.65 21.48
CA GLU A 56 -3.62 2.19 21.53
C GLU A 56 -3.70 3.57 20.86
N GLU A 57 -2.77 4.47 21.17
CA GLU A 57 -2.68 5.79 20.54
C GLU A 57 -2.39 5.68 19.03
N PHE A 58 -1.52 4.73 18.66
CA PHE A 58 -1.23 4.43 17.27
C PHE A 58 -2.50 4.02 16.52
N LEU A 59 -3.23 3.03 17.03
CA LEU A 59 -4.47 2.53 16.40
C LEU A 59 -5.58 3.58 16.38
N GLU A 60 -5.71 4.39 17.43
CA GLU A 60 -6.69 5.48 17.48
C GLU A 60 -6.43 6.52 16.37
N THR A 61 -5.16 6.86 16.14
CA THR A 61 -4.78 7.81 15.09
C THR A 61 -5.08 7.28 13.69
N LEU A 62 -4.99 5.96 13.47
CA LEU A 62 -5.31 5.36 12.18
C LEU A 62 -6.78 5.55 11.76
N LYS A 63 -7.69 5.87 12.66
CA LYS A 63 -9.08 6.24 12.33
C LYS A 63 -9.16 7.51 11.45
N LEU A 64 -8.12 8.33 11.43
CA LEU A 64 -8.05 9.55 10.60
C LEU A 64 -7.71 9.29 9.13
N VAL A 65 -7.30 8.06 8.80
CA VAL A 65 -6.82 7.71 7.45
C VAL A 65 -7.96 7.65 6.44
N GLY A 66 -9.03 6.94 6.77
CA GLY A 66 -10.15 6.69 5.85
C GLY A 66 -9.80 5.73 4.71
N ILE A 67 -10.82 5.09 4.12
CA ILE A 67 -10.67 4.27 2.92
C ILE A 67 -11.69 4.69 1.85
N ASP A 68 -11.50 4.22 0.63
CA ASP A 68 -12.55 4.12 -0.36
C ASP A 68 -13.58 3.09 0.16
N GLU A 69 -14.79 3.55 0.49
CA GLU A 69 -15.81 2.69 1.14
C GLU A 69 -16.33 1.59 0.21
N THR A 70 -16.20 1.75 -1.12
CA THR A 70 -16.55 0.71 -2.09
C THR A 70 -15.61 -0.50 -2.00
N PHE A 71 -14.43 -0.35 -1.39
CA PHE A 71 -13.55 -1.47 -1.07
C PHE A 71 -14.20 -2.49 -0.13
N VAL A 72 -15.14 -2.07 0.73
CA VAL A 72 -15.91 -2.98 1.60
C VAL A 72 -16.72 -3.97 0.76
N ASP A 73 -17.35 -3.50 -0.32
CA ASP A 73 -18.14 -4.36 -1.20
C ASP A 73 -17.24 -5.17 -2.14
N PHE A 74 -16.07 -4.65 -2.50
CA PHE A 74 -15.03 -5.43 -3.18
C PHE A 74 -14.61 -6.64 -2.36
N VAL A 75 -14.33 -6.49 -1.06
CA VAL A 75 -13.99 -7.61 -0.16
C VAL A 75 -15.13 -8.63 -0.09
N LYS A 76 -16.38 -8.18 0.00
CA LYS A 76 -17.56 -9.06 0.05
C LYS A 76 -17.85 -9.78 -1.27
N SER A 77 -17.29 -9.33 -2.38
CA SER A 77 -17.55 -9.94 -3.70
C SER A 77 -16.99 -11.36 -3.82
N GLY A 78 -16.06 -11.75 -2.96
CA GLY A 78 -15.39 -13.05 -3.00
C GLY A 78 -14.25 -13.14 -4.03
N ILE A 79 -13.88 -12.04 -4.67
CA ILE A 79 -12.67 -12.00 -5.51
C ILE A 79 -11.46 -12.22 -4.63
N GLU A 80 -10.61 -13.16 -5.00
CA GLU A 80 -9.37 -13.43 -4.30
C GLU A 80 -8.38 -12.26 -4.49
N PHE A 81 -7.87 -11.73 -3.39
CA PHE A 81 -6.88 -10.66 -3.42
C PHE A 81 -5.87 -10.77 -2.28
N LYS A 82 -4.75 -10.08 -2.43
CA LYS A 82 -3.82 -9.78 -1.33
C LYS A 82 -3.41 -8.33 -1.39
N ILE A 83 -3.19 -7.74 -0.23
CA ILE A 83 -2.64 -6.38 -0.12
C ILE A 83 -1.12 -6.49 -0.16
N VAL A 84 -0.47 -5.67 -1.00
CA VAL A 84 0.99 -5.57 -1.09
C VAL A 84 1.40 -4.10 -0.92
N SER A 85 2.02 -3.76 0.21
CA SER A 85 2.27 -2.37 0.58
C SER A 85 3.67 -2.14 1.14
N ALA A 86 4.28 -1.00 0.80
CA ALA A 86 5.50 -0.52 1.42
C ALA A 86 5.28 0.06 2.84
N GLY A 87 4.03 0.18 3.28
CA GLY A 87 3.65 0.51 4.65
C GLY A 87 3.87 -0.63 5.65
N THR A 88 3.15 -0.62 6.77
CA THR A 88 3.24 -1.69 7.77
C THR A 88 1.93 -2.46 7.92
N LYS A 89 2.03 -3.74 8.25
CA LYS A 89 0.88 -4.63 8.45
C LYS A 89 -0.10 -4.08 9.49
N LEU A 90 0.42 -3.50 10.58
CA LEU A 90 -0.44 -2.93 11.61
C LEU A 90 -1.19 -1.68 11.13
N ASN A 91 -0.57 -0.84 10.29
CA ASN A 91 -1.28 0.30 9.66
C ASN A 91 -2.47 -0.20 8.85
N ILE A 92 -2.22 -1.16 7.96
CA ILE A 92 -3.23 -1.73 7.06
C ILE A 92 -4.37 -2.36 7.87
N ALA A 93 -4.06 -3.32 8.74
CA ALA A 93 -5.05 -4.00 9.56
C ALA A 93 -5.79 -3.04 10.49
N GLY A 94 -5.10 -2.06 11.09
CA GLY A 94 -5.69 -1.06 11.98
C GLY A 94 -6.69 -0.17 11.26
N VAL A 95 -6.39 0.28 10.05
CA VAL A 95 -7.33 1.07 9.24
C VAL A 95 -8.53 0.23 8.82
N LEU A 96 -8.30 -0.96 8.26
CA LEU A 96 -9.36 -1.82 7.71
C LEU A 96 -10.36 -2.30 8.77
N ARG A 97 -9.90 -2.58 9.99
CA ARG A 97 -10.78 -2.94 11.13
C ARG A 97 -11.80 -1.86 11.48
N ASN A 98 -11.51 -0.59 11.24
CA ASN A 98 -12.47 0.50 11.45
C ASN A 98 -13.68 0.40 10.48
N TYR A 99 -13.56 -0.39 9.42
CA TYR A 99 -14.60 -0.65 8.42
C TYR A 99 -15.14 -2.08 8.47
N GLY A 100 -14.80 -2.84 9.54
CA GLY A 100 -15.26 -4.22 9.72
C GLY A 100 -14.56 -5.23 8.80
N ILE A 101 -13.41 -4.87 8.22
CA ILE A 101 -12.59 -5.76 7.40
C ILE A 101 -11.46 -6.29 8.28
N ASP A 102 -11.44 -7.62 8.50
CA ASP A 102 -10.40 -8.32 9.23
C ASP A 102 -9.73 -9.34 8.30
N LEU A 103 -8.52 -9.03 7.87
CA LEU A 103 -7.72 -9.86 6.97
C LEU A 103 -6.78 -10.76 7.78
N ASN A 104 -6.53 -11.95 7.26
CA ASN A 104 -5.51 -12.85 7.80
C ASN A 104 -4.10 -12.29 7.52
N GLU A 105 -3.11 -12.74 8.29
CA GLU A 105 -1.74 -12.26 8.14
C GLU A 105 -1.13 -12.57 6.77
N ASP A 106 -1.51 -13.69 6.16
CA ASP A 106 -1.05 -14.11 4.84
C ASP A 106 -1.72 -13.36 3.67
N GLU A 107 -2.79 -12.60 3.96
CA GLU A 107 -3.45 -11.71 2.98
C GLU A 107 -2.76 -10.34 2.86
N ILE A 108 -1.75 -10.08 3.72
CA ILE A 108 -1.03 -8.80 3.74
C ILE A 108 0.49 -9.04 3.60
N ILE A 109 1.03 -8.61 2.47
CA ILE A 109 2.48 -8.59 2.17
C ILE A 109 2.97 -7.17 2.44
N SER A 110 3.60 -6.95 3.58
CA SER A 110 4.06 -5.62 4.00
C SER A 110 5.13 -5.71 5.09
N ASN A 111 5.68 -4.58 5.49
CA ASN A 111 6.61 -4.49 6.60
C ASN A 111 5.90 -4.75 7.94
N ASP A 112 6.66 -5.22 8.93
CA ASP A 112 6.15 -5.46 10.28
C ASP A 112 6.66 -4.42 11.27
N ILE A 113 5.89 -4.18 12.33
CA ILE A 113 6.32 -3.38 13.47
C ILE A 113 6.12 -4.13 14.77
N LYS A 114 7.02 -3.89 15.70
CA LYS A 114 6.96 -4.41 17.07
C LYS A 114 6.97 -3.27 18.06
N PHE A 115 6.06 -3.32 19.01
CA PHE A 115 6.05 -2.44 20.19
C PHE A 115 6.80 -3.10 21.33
N ASP A 116 7.68 -2.33 21.97
CA ASP A 116 8.31 -2.64 23.24
C ASP A 116 8.05 -1.42 24.14
N GLU A 117 7.02 -1.51 24.95
CA GLU A 117 6.38 -0.36 25.60
C GLU A 117 5.99 0.71 24.56
N ASN A 118 6.58 1.92 24.63
CA ASN A 118 6.35 3.00 23.67
C ASN A 118 7.40 3.05 22.55
N LYS A 119 8.39 2.15 22.55
CA LYS A 119 9.39 2.08 21.49
C LYS A 119 8.87 1.20 20.37
N ILE A 120 8.93 1.72 19.16
CA ILE A 120 8.52 1.00 17.95
C ILE A 120 9.77 0.64 17.16
N THR A 121 9.83 -0.59 16.64
CA THR A 121 10.86 -1.05 15.71
C THR A 121 10.21 -1.60 14.45
N VAL A 122 10.81 -1.29 13.29
CA VAL A 122 10.33 -1.75 11.98
C VAL A 122 11.21 -2.91 11.50
N SER A 123 10.58 -3.94 10.94
CA SER A 123 11.27 -5.03 10.24
C SER A 123 10.76 -5.17 8.81
N PHE A 124 11.62 -5.67 7.92
CA PHE A 124 11.42 -5.69 6.48
C PHE A 124 11.53 -7.13 5.94
N PRO A 125 10.48 -7.97 6.13
CA PRO A 125 10.53 -9.38 5.75
C PRO A 125 10.53 -9.61 4.23
N TYR A 126 10.07 -8.62 3.45
CA TYR A 126 9.95 -8.69 1.98
C TYR A 126 10.83 -7.64 1.28
N LEU A 127 12.00 -7.37 1.85
CA LEU A 127 12.89 -6.32 1.39
C LEU A 127 13.34 -6.53 -0.05
N ASP A 128 13.17 -5.50 -0.88
CA ASP A 128 13.68 -5.46 -2.24
C ASP A 128 15.23 -5.52 -2.28
N LYS A 129 15.79 -6.09 -3.36
CA LYS A 129 17.24 -6.30 -3.50
C LYS A 129 18.04 -5.00 -3.39
N GLU A 130 17.51 -3.92 -3.90
CA GLU A 130 18.10 -2.58 -3.83
C GLU A 130 17.95 -1.93 -2.45
N GLN A 131 17.16 -2.54 -1.56
CA GLN A 131 16.82 -2.02 -0.23
C GLN A 131 16.21 -0.61 -0.25
N TYR A 132 15.50 -0.29 -1.32
CA TYR A 132 14.93 1.03 -1.54
C TYR A 132 13.50 1.18 -1.05
N TYR A 133 12.62 0.23 -1.44
CA TYR A 133 11.18 0.34 -1.15
C TYR A 133 10.75 -0.28 0.18
N GLY A 134 11.52 -1.23 0.70
CA GLY A 134 11.15 -2.00 1.89
C GLY A 134 10.28 -3.23 1.61
N VAL A 135 9.52 -3.25 0.51
CA VAL A 135 8.78 -4.41 0.01
C VAL A 135 9.00 -4.55 -1.49
N ASP A 136 9.41 -5.71 -1.97
CA ASP A 136 9.53 -6.01 -3.39
C ASP A 136 8.16 -6.41 -3.98
N LYS A 137 7.40 -5.38 -4.42
CA LYS A 137 6.10 -5.59 -5.05
C LYS A 137 6.21 -6.32 -6.40
N LYS A 138 7.32 -6.15 -7.13
CA LYS A 138 7.60 -6.88 -8.37
C LYS A 138 7.76 -8.37 -8.10
N GLU A 139 8.53 -8.74 -7.06
CA GLU A 139 8.71 -10.14 -6.69
C GLU A 139 7.39 -10.76 -6.24
N ALA A 140 6.54 -10.00 -5.53
CA ALA A 140 5.21 -10.45 -5.17
C ALA A 140 4.35 -10.78 -6.41
N VAL A 141 4.35 -9.91 -7.44
CA VAL A 141 3.67 -10.19 -8.71
C VAL A 141 4.25 -11.44 -9.38
N GLN A 142 5.58 -11.50 -9.53
CA GLN A 142 6.25 -12.61 -10.21
C GLN A 142 5.96 -13.94 -9.54
N LYS A 143 5.98 -13.99 -8.22
CA LYS A 143 5.66 -15.19 -7.44
C LYS A 143 4.30 -15.78 -7.84
N TYR A 144 3.23 -14.98 -7.87
CA TYR A 144 1.91 -15.47 -8.23
C TYR A 144 1.80 -15.85 -9.71
N LYS A 145 2.51 -15.16 -10.60
CA LYS A 145 2.61 -15.56 -12.02
C LYS A 145 3.30 -16.92 -12.16
N ASP A 146 4.37 -17.16 -11.43
CA ASP A 146 5.10 -18.44 -11.42
C ASP A 146 4.25 -19.59 -10.83
N GLU A 147 3.32 -19.26 -9.94
CA GLU A 147 2.30 -20.19 -9.41
C GLU A 147 1.14 -20.44 -10.38
N GLY A 148 1.11 -19.76 -11.54
CA GLY A 148 0.12 -19.94 -12.62
C GLY A 148 -1.09 -19.01 -12.56
N TYR A 149 -1.08 -17.99 -11.72
CA TYR A 149 -2.14 -16.98 -11.66
C TYR A 149 -2.00 -15.95 -12.78
N THR A 150 -3.13 -15.47 -13.28
CA THR A 150 -3.20 -14.17 -13.97
C THR A 150 -3.25 -13.08 -12.93
N VAL A 151 -2.25 -12.22 -12.90
CA VAL A 151 -2.08 -11.24 -11.82
C VAL A 151 -2.51 -9.85 -12.28
N TYR A 152 -3.60 -9.37 -11.69
CA TYR A 152 -3.99 -7.97 -11.76
C TYR A 152 -3.32 -7.17 -10.65
N PHE A 153 -2.78 -6.00 -10.96
CA PHE A 153 -2.18 -5.10 -9.98
C PHE A 153 -2.99 -3.80 -9.86
N VAL A 154 -3.24 -3.36 -8.63
CA VAL A 154 -3.97 -2.11 -8.34
C VAL A 154 -3.03 -1.18 -7.58
N GLY A 155 -2.78 0.03 -8.09
CA GLY A 155 -1.83 0.95 -7.47
C GLY A 155 -1.97 2.40 -7.88
N ASP A 156 -1.09 3.26 -7.34
CA ASP A 156 -1.17 4.72 -7.51
C ASP A 156 0.17 5.41 -7.82
N GLY A 157 1.30 4.86 -7.39
CA GLY A 157 2.51 5.64 -7.29
C GLY A 157 3.84 4.94 -7.56
N PRO A 158 4.95 5.62 -7.29
CA PRO A 158 6.30 5.15 -7.65
C PRO A 158 6.71 3.81 -7.04
N SER A 159 6.17 3.43 -5.88
CA SER A 159 6.43 2.12 -5.28
C SER A 159 5.83 0.96 -6.06
N ASP A 160 4.89 1.27 -6.98
CA ASP A 160 4.14 0.29 -7.76
C ASP A 160 4.72 0.06 -9.16
N TYR A 161 5.52 1.00 -9.67
CA TYR A 161 5.98 0.99 -11.06
C TYR A 161 6.55 -0.36 -11.49
N ARG A 162 7.44 -0.95 -10.68
CA ARG A 162 8.05 -2.24 -10.99
C ARG A 162 7.06 -3.42 -10.97
N ALA A 163 5.99 -3.32 -10.19
CA ALA A 163 4.92 -4.31 -10.16
C ALA A 163 3.98 -4.14 -11.37
N ILE A 164 3.64 -2.89 -11.70
CA ILE A 164 2.84 -2.53 -12.88
C ILE A 164 3.49 -3.06 -14.17
N GLU A 165 4.81 -2.92 -14.32
CA GLU A 165 5.56 -3.39 -15.49
C GLU A 165 5.45 -4.91 -15.73
N VAL A 166 5.24 -5.70 -14.69
CA VAL A 166 5.26 -7.17 -14.79
C VAL A 166 3.92 -7.84 -14.56
N ALA A 167 2.92 -7.09 -14.10
CA ALA A 167 1.55 -7.57 -13.97
C ALA A 167 0.94 -7.88 -15.35
N ASP A 168 -0.04 -8.77 -15.40
CA ASP A 168 -0.75 -9.08 -16.64
C ASP A 168 -1.70 -7.97 -17.05
N PHE A 169 -2.22 -7.21 -16.09
CA PHE A 169 -2.99 -5.99 -16.30
C PHE A 169 -2.99 -5.14 -15.03
N SER A 170 -3.16 -3.82 -15.17
CA SER A 170 -3.14 -2.90 -14.02
C SER A 170 -4.35 -1.99 -13.97
N PHE A 171 -4.84 -1.76 -12.75
CA PHE A 171 -5.81 -0.73 -12.40
C PHE A 171 -5.08 0.40 -11.69
N ILE A 172 -5.22 1.60 -12.21
CA ILE A 172 -4.48 2.77 -11.70
C ILE A 172 -5.45 3.80 -11.16
N ARG A 173 -5.21 4.22 -9.93
CA ARG A 173 -6.04 5.22 -9.25
C ARG A 173 -6.02 6.54 -10.00
N THR A 174 -7.19 7.10 -10.28
CA THR A 174 -7.38 8.41 -10.96
C THR A 174 -6.60 9.53 -10.28
N GLY A 175 -5.99 10.39 -11.10
CA GLY A 175 -5.28 11.58 -10.65
C GLY A 175 -3.93 11.31 -9.97
N THR A 176 -3.38 10.09 -10.09
CA THR A 176 -2.12 9.70 -9.46
C THR A 176 -0.94 9.65 -10.45
N ARG A 177 0.27 9.52 -9.91
CA ARG A 177 1.50 9.56 -10.74
C ARG A 177 1.70 8.32 -11.60
N ALA A 178 1.08 7.19 -11.23
CA ALA A 178 1.20 5.97 -12.00
C ALA A 178 0.52 6.06 -13.36
N ILE A 179 -0.51 6.91 -13.54
CA ILE A 179 -1.12 7.17 -14.85
C ILE A 179 -0.08 7.66 -15.85
N LYS A 180 0.66 8.71 -15.47
CA LYS A 180 1.71 9.27 -16.33
C LYS A 180 2.80 8.24 -16.62
N PHE A 181 3.20 7.45 -15.63
CA PHE A 181 4.17 6.38 -15.79
C PHE A 181 3.71 5.34 -16.82
N CYS A 182 2.46 4.87 -16.72
CA CYS A 182 1.91 3.90 -17.68
C CYS A 182 1.87 4.48 -19.11
N GLN A 183 1.44 5.74 -19.26
CA GLN A 183 1.39 6.42 -20.55
C GLN A 183 2.78 6.58 -21.19
N GLU A 184 3.79 6.97 -20.41
CA GLU A 184 5.16 7.16 -20.88
C GLU A 184 5.86 5.85 -21.25
N ASN A 185 5.42 4.72 -20.67
CA ASN A 185 5.99 3.39 -20.91
C ASN A 185 5.09 2.48 -21.78
N GLU A 186 4.03 3.03 -22.37
CA GLU A 186 3.09 2.31 -23.27
C GLU A 186 2.48 1.06 -22.59
N ILE A 187 2.20 1.15 -21.29
CA ILE A 187 1.58 0.07 -20.50
C ILE A 187 0.06 0.27 -20.53
N ASP A 188 -0.68 -0.76 -20.95
CA ASP A 188 -2.14 -0.77 -20.89
C ASP A 188 -2.64 -0.83 -19.46
N PHE A 189 -3.61 0.02 -19.12
CA PHE A 189 -4.21 0.08 -17.79
C PHE A 189 -5.67 0.53 -17.86
N PHE A 190 -6.39 0.28 -16.77
CA PHE A 190 -7.72 0.83 -16.53
C PHE A 190 -7.62 1.89 -15.41
N GLU A 191 -8.02 3.12 -15.70
CA GLU A 191 -8.11 4.19 -14.72
C GLU A 191 -9.40 4.05 -13.91
N PHE A 192 -9.32 4.08 -12.56
CA PHE A 192 -10.47 3.91 -11.69
C PHE A 192 -10.56 4.99 -10.60
N GLU A 193 -11.79 5.38 -10.27
CA GLU A 193 -12.09 6.30 -9.15
C GLU A 193 -12.50 5.56 -7.88
N ASN A 194 -13.10 4.37 -8.01
CA ASN A 194 -13.61 3.57 -6.89
C ASN A 194 -13.57 2.07 -7.23
N PHE A 195 -13.65 1.21 -6.21
CA PHE A 195 -13.52 -0.23 -6.40
C PHE A 195 -14.73 -0.88 -7.10
N ASP A 196 -15.90 -0.23 -7.15
CA ASP A 196 -17.04 -0.73 -7.94
C ASP A 196 -16.70 -0.79 -9.42
N GLU A 197 -15.89 0.15 -9.94
CA GLU A 197 -15.46 0.17 -11.34
C GLU A 197 -14.54 -1.02 -11.65
N ILE A 198 -13.68 -1.41 -10.71
CA ILE A 198 -12.85 -2.62 -10.83
C ILE A 198 -13.74 -3.86 -10.86
N LEU A 199 -14.71 -3.95 -9.95
CA LEU A 199 -15.68 -5.05 -9.92
C LEU A 199 -16.43 -5.19 -11.23
N ASP A 200 -16.91 -4.08 -11.77
CA ASP A 200 -17.65 -4.07 -13.04
C ASP A 200 -16.77 -4.47 -14.23
N TYR A 201 -15.50 -4.06 -14.20
CA TYR A 201 -14.53 -4.48 -15.22
C TYR A 201 -14.31 -5.99 -15.17
N LEU A 202 -14.03 -6.55 -14.00
CA LEU A 202 -13.74 -7.98 -13.83
C LEU A 202 -14.94 -8.85 -14.21
N LYS A 203 -16.18 -8.50 -13.81
CA LYS A 203 -17.40 -9.19 -14.20
C LYS A 203 -17.62 -9.25 -15.73
N LYS A 204 -17.25 -8.17 -16.44
CA LYS A 204 -17.34 -8.13 -17.90
C LYS A 204 -16.32 -9.05 -18.59
N GLN A 205 -15.17 -9.33 -17.95
CA GLN A 205 -14.17 -10.25 -18.49
C GLN A 205 -14.60 -11.71 -18.30
N GLU A 206 -15.21 -12.06 -17.16
CA GLU A 206 -15.73 -13.42 -16.90
C GLU A 206 -16.90 -13.82 -17.83
N SER A 207 -17.57 -12.84 -18.42
CA SER A 207 -18.73 -13.05 -19.29
C SER A 207 -18.38 -13.24 -20.76
N LYS A 208 -17.11 -13.19 -21.12
CA LYS A 208 -16.57 -13.38 -22.49
C LYS A 208 -15.97 -14.75 -22.66
#